data_97ee5dd4c9f17078c209a476158bfdd7
#
_entry.id   97ee5dd4c9f17078c209a476158bfdd7
#
_cell.length_a   1.000
_cell.length_b   1.000
_cell.length_c   1.000
_cell.angle_alpha   90.00
_cell.angle_beta   90.00
_cell.angle_gamma   90.00
#
_symmetry.space_group_name_H-M   'P 1'
#
loop_
_entity.id
_entity.type
_entity.pdbx_description
1 polymer ?
#
loop_
_entity_poly.entity_id
_entity_poly.type
_entity_poly.pdbx_seq_one_letter_code
_entity_poly.pdbx_strand_id
1 'polypeptide(L)'
;MSTFFDSLRDINMVSVSVRMLLAVVCGGVIGMEREYKRRPAGFRTHILICLGAAMTTLTSQFLYLNMHDYTDMARLGAQVVAGMGFIGAGTIIVTRRQRVKGLTTAAGLWASAIVGLALGGGFYEGGVFATLLILSAELLFSKLSTG
;
A
#
# COMPACT_ATOMS: atom_id res chain seq x y z
N MET A 1 -18.40 21.95 6.29
CA MET A 1 -17.77 20.61 6.46
C MET A 1 -17.31 20.00 5.13
N SER A 2 -18.07 20.19 4.04
CA SER A 2 -17.67 19.81 2.67
C SER A 2 -16.35 20.44 2.21
N THR A 3 -16.14 21.72 2.45
CA THR A 3 -14.92 22.47 2.04
C THR A 3 -13.61 21.98 2.65
N PHE A 4 -13.60 21.43 3.87
CA PHE A 4 -12.39 20.86 4.49
C PHE A 4 -12.01 19.54 3.84
N PHE A 5 -12.97 18.65 3.60
CA PHE A 5 -12.72 17.38 2.91
C PHE A 5 -12.33 17.57 1.45
N ASP A 6 -12.90 18.58 0.77
CA ASP A 6 -12.52 18.92 -0.60
C ASP A 6 -11.07 19.43 -0.64
N SER A 7 -10.67 20.27 0.33
CA SER A 7 -9.29 20.74 0.45
C SER A 7 -8.27 19.60 0.69
N LEU A 8 -8.66 18.51 1.35
CA LEU A 8 -7.80 17.35 1.53
C LEU A 8 -7.60 16.52 0.25
N ARG A 9 -8.44 16.72 -0.75
CA ARG A 9 -8.29 16.08 -2.08
C ARG A 9 -7.42 16.88 -3.03
N ASP A 10 -7.25 18.17 -2.79
CA ASP A 10 -6.33 19.02 -3.53
C ASP A 10 -4.88 18.82 -3.03
N ILE A 11 -3.90 19.13 -3.89
CA ILE A 11 -2.50 19.07 -3.48
C ILE A 11 -2.13 20.35 -2.75
N ASN A 12 -1.99 20.25 -1.44
CA ASN A 12 -1.48 21.28 -0.54
C ASN A 12 -0.67 20.61 0.57
N MET A 13 0.11 21.39 1.33
CA MET A 13 0.99 20.83 2.38
C MET A 13 0.24 20.01 3.43
N VAL A 14 -0.97 20.42 3.79
CA VAL A 14 -1.80 19.70 4.76
C VAL A 14 -2.25 18.37 4.16
N SER A 15 -2.76 18.37 2.94
CA SER A 15 -3.20 17.18 2.23
C SER A 15 -2.06 16.18 2.02
N VAL A 16 -0.90 16.63 1.56
CA VAL A 16 0.29 15.78 1.38
C VAL A 16 0.68 15.12 2.70
N SER A 17 0.75 15.90 3.79
CA SER A 17 1.11 15.39 5.11
C SER A 17 0.09 14.36 5.61
N VAL A 18 -1.20 14.62 5.48
CA VAL A 18 -2.27 13.70 5.88
C VAL A 18 -2.20 12.39 5.08
N ARG A 19 -2.02 12.46 3.77
CA ARG A 19 -1.92 11.26 2.91
C ARG A 19 -0.72 10.40 3.27
N MET A 20 0.44 11.02 3.49
CA MET A 20 1.65 10.30 3.88
C MET A 20 1.54 9.69 5.28
N LEU A 21 0.97 10.41 6.26
CA LEU A 21 0.74 9.89 7.60
C LEU A 21 -0.27 8.74 7.60
N LEU A 22 -1.34 8.82 6.82
CA LEU A 22 -2.29 7.71 6.64
C LEU A 22 -1.63 6.50 5.99
N ALA A 23 -0.74 6.70 5.02
CA ALA A 23 0.02 5.61 4.42
C ALA A 23 0.91 4.90 5.46
N VAL A 24 1.56 5.66 6.34
CA VAL A 24 2.34 5.10 7.47
C VAL A 24 1.43 4.32 8.41
N VAL A 25 0.28 4.87 8.79
CA VAL A 25 -0.67 4.22 9.72
C VAL A 25 -1.24 2.94 9.09
N CYS A 26 -1.76 2.99 7.89
CA CYS A 26 -2.34 1.82 7.22
C CYS A 26 -1.29 0.73 6.96
N GLY A 27 -0.12 1.10 6.42
CA GLY A 27 0.99 0.17 6.23
C GLY A 27 1.49 -0.41 7.55
N GLY A 28 1.56 0.43 8.60
CA GLY A 28 1.96 0.04 9.94
C GLY A 28 1.00 -0.97 10.57
N VAL A 29 -0.30 -0.73 10.47
CA VAL A 29 -1.32 -1.64 11.02
C VAL A 29 -1.28 -3.01 10.34
N ILE A 30 -1.18 -3.05 9.01
CA ILE A 30 -1.02 -4.31 8.27
C ILE A 30 0.29 -4.99 8.69
N GLY A 31 1.40 -4.25 8.69
CA GLY A 31 2.71 -4.79 9.00
C GLY A 31 2.86 -5.27 10.46
N MET A 32 2.16 -4.63 11.39
CA MET A 32 2.15 -5.01 12.81
C MET A 32 1.51 -6.40 13.00
N GLU A 33 0.40 -6.67 12.32
CA GLU A 33 -0.21 -8.00 12.33
C GLU A 33 0.76 -9.07 11.79
N ARG A 34 1.46 -8.75 10.69
CA ARG A 34 2.42 -9.65 10.06
C ARG A 34 3.63 -9.91 10.96
N GLU A 35 4.16 -8.87 11.59
CA GLU A 35 5.28 -8.98 12.53
C GLU A 35 4.90 -9.79 13.77
N TYR A 36 3.72 -9.55 14.35
CA TYR A 36 3.20 -10.34 15.47
C TYR A 36 3.11 -11.83 15.14
N LYS A 37 2.73 -12.18 13.91
CA LYS A 37 2.70 -13.56 13.42
C LYS A 37 4.06 -14.07 12.91
N ARG A 38 5.14 -13.34 13.13
CA ARG A 38 6.50 -13.70 12.73
C ARG A 38 6.62 -14.03 11.23
N ARG A 39 5.94 -13.26 10.39
CA ARG A 39 6.05 -13.39 8.94
C ARG A 39 7.30 -12.66 8.41
N PRO A 40 7.86 -13.07 7.25
CA PRO A 40 9.12 -12.51 6.74
C PRO A 40 9.10 -11.00 6.51
N ALA A 41 7.98 -10.44 6.05
CA ALA A 41 7.78 -9.01 5.88
C ALA A 41 6.88 -8.50 7.02
N GLY A 42 7.43 -7.62 7.86
CA GLY A 42 6.78 -7.10 9.05
C GLY A 42 6.45 -5.61 8.97
N PHE A 43 6.43 -4.96 10.12
CA PHE A 43 6.02 -3.58 10.33
C PHE A 43 6.72 -2.58 9.42
N ARG A 44 8.06 -2.57 9.43
CA ARG A 44 8.87 -1.62 8.65
C ARG A 44 8.66 -1.77 7.15
N THR A 45 8.62 -3.01 6.68
CA THR A 45 8.48 -3.31 5.24
C THR A 45 7.17 -2.78 4.69
N HIS A 46 6.04 -3.03 5.39
CA HIS A 46 4.73 -2.55 4.96
C HIS A 46 4.60 -1.03 5.00
N ILE A 47 5.17 -0.37 6.02
CA ILE A 47 5.21 1.10 6.09
C ILE A 47 5.97 1.66 4.89
N LEU A 48 7.16 1.17 4.61
CA LEU A 48 8.00 1.69 3.51
C LEU A 48 7.34 1.49 2.15
N ILE A 49 6.71 0.37 1.92
CA ILE A 49 6.00 0.08 0.67
C ILE A 49 4.78 1.00 0.52
N CYS A 50 3.95 1.10 1.55
CA CYS A 50 2.75 1.94 1.53
C CYS A 50 3.10 3.42 1.35
N LEU A 51 4.11 3.90 2.09
CA LEU A 51 4.60 5.27 2.01
C LEU A 51 5.22 5.58 0.65
N GLY A 52 6.06 4.70 0.13
CA GLY A 52 6.68 4.84 -1.19
C GLY A 52 5.64 4.90 -2.31
N ALA A 53 4.64 4.04 -2.25
CA ALA A 53 3.52 4.04 -3.20
C ALA A 53 2.69 5.34 -3.11
N ALA A 54 2.39 5.82 -1.90
CA ALA A 54 1.69 7.10 -1.70
C ALA A 54 2.49 8.27 -2.25
N MET A 55 3.80 8.30 -2.00
CA MET A 55 4.68 9.34 -2.54
C MET A 55 4.75 9.30 -4.07
N THR A 56 4.72 8.11 -4.66
CA THR A 56 4.71 7.95 -6.12
C THR A 56 3.46 8.59 -6.73
N THR A 57 2.27 8.35 -6.16
CA THR A 57 1.03 8.96 -6.65
C THR A 57 1.03 10.48 -6.45
N LEU A 58 1.50 10.95 -5.30
CA LEU A 58 1.65 12.39 -5.02
C LEU A 58 2.59 13.05 -6.02
N THR A 59 3.72 12.43 -6.32
CA THR A 59 4.67 12.91 -7.32
C THR A 59 4.03 12.98 -8.70
N SER A 60 3.25 11.96 -9.06
CA SER A 60 2.51 11.93 -10.34
C SER A 60 1.54 13.10 -10.46
N GLN A 61 0.78 13.38 -9.41
CA GLN A 61 -0.13 14.53 -9.37
C GLN A 61 0.61 15.86 -9.41
N PHE A 62 1.72 15.97 -8.68
CA PHE A 62 2.55 17.18 -8.69
C PHE A 62 3.10 17.48 -10.08
N LEU A 63 3.63 16.48 -10.77
CA LEU A 63 4.13 16.63 -12.14
C LEU A 63 3.02 17.02 -13.11
N TYR A 64 1.86 16.40 -13.01
CA TYR A 64 0.69 16.71 -13.84
C TYR A 64 0.29 18.19 -13.70
N LEU A 65 0.16 18.68 -12.48
CA LEU A 65 -0.24 20.07 -12.22
C LEU A 65 0.82 21.10 -12.64
N ASN A 66 2.11 20.77 -12.54
CA ASN A 66 3.19 21.71 -12.83
C ASN A 66 3.71 21.65 -14.28
N MET A 67 3.39 20.59 -15.01
CA MET A 67 3.80 20.40 -16.41
C MET A 67 2.66 20.59 -17.42
N HIS A 68 1.60 21.30 -17.00
CA HIS A 68 0.46 21.68 -17.87
C HIS A 68 -0.15 20.48 -18.64
N ASP A 69 -0.46 19.42 -17.91
CA ASP A 69 -1.17 18.25 -18.43
C ASP A 69 -0.42 17.39 -19.48
N TYR A 70 0.87 17.59 -19.66
CA TYR A 70 1.68 16.78 -20.57
C TYR A 70 2.13 15.41 -19.98
N THR A 71 1.72 15.10 -18.75
CA THR A 71 2.10 13.86 -18.06
C THR A 71 0.90 12.96 -17.80
N ASP A 72 1.10 11.66 -17.95
CA ASP A 72 0.09 10.67 -17.58
C ASP A 72 0.16 10.40 -16.07
N MET A 73 -0.90 10.76 -15.36
CA MET A 73 -1.00 10.58 -13.91
C MET A 73 -0.95 9.11 -13.45
N ALA A 74 -1.38 8.18 -14.28
CA ALA A 74 -1.40 6.76 -13.95
C ALA A 74 -0.05 6.06 -14.18
N ARG A 75 0.86 6.66 -14.91
CA ARG A 75 2.08 6.01 -15.39
C ARG A 75 3.00 5.56 -14.25
N LEU A 76 3.29 6.44 -13.28
CA LEU A 76 4.14 6.10 -12.15
C LEU A 76 3.49 5.05 -11.24
N GLY A 77 2.18 5.16 -11.01
CA GLY A 77 1.41 4.17 -10.26
C GLY A 77 1.43 2.79 -10.92
N ALA A 78 1.29 2.73 -12.23
CA ALA A 78 1.40 1.48 -12.99
C ALA A 78 2.77 0.81 -12.80
N GLN A 79 3.85 1.59 -12.73
CA GLN A 79 5.19 1.06 -12.46
C GLN A 79 5.34 0.53 -11.03
N VAL A 80 4.67 1.12 -10.05
CA VAL A 80 4.64 0.58 -8.67
C VAL A 80 3.94 -0.78 -8.66
N VAL A 81 2.78 -0.90 -9.32
CA VAL A 81 2.04 -2.17 -9.42
C VAL A 81 2.90 -3.27 -10.04
N ALA A 82 3.59 -2.97 -11.14
CA ALA A 82 4.50 -3.90 -11.81
C ALA A 82 5.75 -4.20 -10.96
N GLY A 83 6.37 -3.16 -10.39
CA GLY A 83 7.59 -3.29 -9.59
C GLY A 83 7.39 -4.08 -8.30
N MET A 84 6.20 -4.03 -7.71
CA MET A 84 5.86 -4.87 -6.55
C MET A 84 5.85 -6.36 -6.86
N GLY A 85 5.67 -6.74 -8.12
CA GLY A 85 5.85 -8.12 -8.57
C GLY A 85 7.26 -8.65 -8.31
N PHE A 86 8.30 -7.81 -8.52
CA PHE A 86 9.70 -8.15 -8.23
C PHE A 86 9.95 -8.35 -6.72
N ILE A 87 9.47 -7.44 -5.88
CA ILE A 87 9.60 -7.55 -4.42
C ILE A 87 8.81 -8.75 -3.91
N GLY A 88 7.58 -8.94 -4.41
CA GLY A 88 6.74 -10.09 -4.07
C GLY A 88 7.40 -11.42 -4.44
N ALA A 89 7.93 -11.53 -5.66
CA ALA A 89 8.65 -12.71 -6.11
C ALA A 89 9.87 -13.01 -5.21
N GLY A 90 10.57 -11.97 -4.73
CA GLY A 90 11.69 -12.12 -3.80
C GLY A 90 11.30 -12.75 -2.44
N THR A 91 10.03 -12.74 -2.07
CA THR A 91 9.54 -13.37 -0.84
C THR A 91 9.06 -14.81 -1.03
N ILE A 92 8.92 -15.27 -2.28
CA ILE A 92 8.43 -16.61 -2.62
C ILE A 92 9.60 -17.58 -2.67
N ILE A 93 9.52 -18.63 -1.90
CA ILE A 93 10.56 -19.65 -1.79
C ILE A 93 9.97 -21.03 -2.11
N VAL A 94 10.63 -21.75 -3.01
CA VAL A 94 10.36 -23.17 -3.27
C VAL A 94 11.31 -24.01 -2.42
N THR A 95 10.77 -24.80 -1.51
CA THR A 95 11.56 -25.67 -0.63
C THR A 95 12.01 -26.92 -1.38
N ARG A 96 13.04 -27.63 -0.83
CA ARG A 96 13.54 -28.90 -1.37
C ARG A 96 12.45 -29.98 -1.51
N ARG A 97 11.34 -29.87 -0.74
CA ARG A 97 10.16 -30.76 -0.84
C ARG A 97 9.12 -30.23 -1.81
N GLN A 98 9.48 -29.32 -2.70
CA GLN A 98 8.60 -28.67 -3.70
C GLN A 98 7.38 -27.97 -3.10
N ARG A 99 7.47 -27.49 -1.87
CA ARG A 99 6.44 -26.64 -1.27
C ARG A 99 6.76 -25.17 -1.50
N VAL A 100 5.79 -24.45 -2.03
CA VAL A 100 5.88 -22.99 -2.22
C VAL A 100 5.50 -22.29 -0.92
N LYS A 101 6.36 -21.39 -0.43
CA LYS A 101 6.13 -20.55 0.75
C LYS A 101 6.24 -19.09 0.35
N GLY A 102 5.56 -18.20 1.08
CA GLY A 102 5.67 -16.75 0.89
C GLY A 102 4.59 -16.13 0.00
N LEU A 103 3.67 -16.91 -0.57
CA LEU A 103 2.61 -16.39 -1.45
C LEU A 103 1.74 -15.35 -0.74
N THR A 104 1.29 -15.61 0.48
CA THR A 104 0.47 -14.66 1.25
C THR A 104 1.27 -13.40 1.59
N THR A 105 2.55 -13.54 1.93
CA THR A 105 3.43 -12.40 2.17
C THR A 105 3.58 -11.55 0.92
N ALA A 106 3.84 -12.17 -0.23
CA ALA A 106 3.93 -11.47 -1.52
C ALA A 106 2.64 -10.71 -1.86
N ALA A 107 1.49 -11.36 -1.71
CA ALA A 107 0.18 -10.77 -1.94
C ALA A 107 -0.09 -9.59 -0.98
N GLY A 108 0.26 -9.74 0.30
CA GLY A 108 0.12 -8.69 1.32
C GLY A 108 0.98 -7.46 1.03
N LEU A 109 2.20 -7.64 0.58
CA LEU A 109 3.09 -6.55 0.16
C LEU A 109 2.54 -5.81 -1.06
N TRP A 110 2.07 -6.55 -2.05
CA TRP A 110 1.44 -5.99 -3.25
C TRP A 110 0.17 -5.19 -2.88
N ALA A 111 -0.70 -5.75 -2.03
CA ALA A 111 -1.91 -5.08 -1.55
C ALA A 111 -1.59 -3.80 -0.76
N SER A 112 -0.54 -3.81 0.07
CA SER A 112 -0.09 -2.61 0.80
C SER A 112 0.37 -1.49 -0.13
N ALA A 113 1.02 -1.82 -1.24
CA ALA A 113 1.37 -0.84 -2.27
C ALA A 113 0.12 -0.21 -2.90
N ILE A 114 -0.91 -1.01 -3.19
CA ILE A 114 -2.17 -0.51 -3.74
C ILE A 114 -2.88 0.44 -2.75
N VAL A 115 -2.88 0.10 -1.46
CA VAL A 115 -3.37 1.00 -0.41
C VAL A 115 -2.62 2.33 -0.43
N GLY A 116 -1.30 2.28 -0.53
CA GLY A 116 -0.46 3.49 -0.63
C GLY A 116 -0.79 4.34 -1.84
N LEU A 117 -0.94 3.73 -3.02
CA LEU A 117 -1.35 4.44 -4.24
C LEU A 117 -2.71 5.13 -4.08
N ALA A 118 -3.68 4.47 -3.46
CA ALA A 118 -5.00 5.02 -3.20
C ALA A 118 -4.92 6.24 -2.27
N LEU A 119 -4.22 6.11 -1.14
CA LEU A 119 -4.07 7.19 -0.17
C LEU A 119 -3.31 8.38 -0.75
N GLY A 120 -2.22 8.14 -1.48
CA GLY A 120 -1.47 9.18 -2.17
C GLY A 120 -2.30 9.91 -3.24
N GLY A 121 -3.23 9.21 -3.88
CA GLY A 121 -4.18 9.77 -4.84
C GLY A 121 -5.34 10.56 -4.22
N GLY A 122 -5.45 10.60 -2.89
CA GLY A 122 -6.57 11.25 -2.19
C GLY A 122 -7.84 10.39 -2.13
N PHE A 123 -7.75 9.12 -2.49
CA PHE A 123 -8.84 8.16 -2.35
C PHE A 123 -8.81 7.54 -0.94
N TYR A 124 -9.07 8.38 0.06
CA TYR A 124 -8.97 8.02 1.49
C TYR A 124 -9.88 6.86 1.87
N GLU A 125 -11.14 6.92 1.43
CA GLU A 125 -12.15 5.90 1.73
C GLU A 125 -11.72 4.53 1.20
N GLY A 126 -11.23 4.50 -0.02
CA GLY A 126 -10.74 3.27 -0.65
C GLY A 126 -9.52 2.70 0.06
N GLY A 127 -8.55 3.55 0.41
CA GLY A 127 -7.34 3.13 1.11
C GLY A 127 -7.61 2.58 2.51
N VAL A 128 -8.44 3.27 3.30
CA VAL A 128 -8.82 2.84 4.66
C VAL A 128 -9.67 1.57 4.61
N PHE A 129 -10.68 1.53 3.75
CA PHE A 129 -11.55 0.36 3.63
C PHE A 129 -10.78 -0.88 3.15
N ALA A 130 -9.89 -0.72 2.18
CA ALA A 130 -9.01 -1.81 1.72
C ALA A 130 -8.10 -2.31 2.85
N THR A 131 -7.54 -1.42 3.67
CA THR A 131 -6.75 -1.80 4.85
C THR A 131 -7.54 -2.68 5.82
N LEU A 132 -8.80 -2.29 6.11
CA LEU A 132 -9.67 -3.08 6.98
C LEU A 132 -9.99 -4.46 6.40
N LEU A 133 -10.24 -4.55 5.10
CA LEU A 133 -10.48 -5.83 4.42
C LEU A 133 -9.24 -6.71 4.37
N ILE A 134 -8.06 -6.15 4.13
CA ILE A 134 -6.79 -6.88 4.16
C ILE A 134 -6.55 -7.47 5.55
N LEU A 135 -6.71 -6.67 6.61
CA LEU A 135 -6.60 -7.13 7.99
C LEU A 135 -7.61 -8.24 8.31
N SER A 136 -8.85 -8.06 7.86
CA SER A 136 -9.90 -9.08 8.06
C SER A 136 -9.53 -10.40 7.37
N ALA A 137 -9.02 -10.33 6.15
CA ALA A 137 -8.57 -11.52 5.41
C ALA A 137 -7.41 -12.22 6.11
N GLU A 138 -6.41 -11.46 6.59
CA GLU A 138 -5.24 -12.02 7.27
C GLU A 138 -5.56 -12.60 8.65
N LEU A 139 -6.49 -11.99 9.39
CA LEU A 139 -6.89 -12.45 10.72
C LEU A 139 -7.87 -13.62 10.67
N LEU A 140 -8.95 -13.52 9.90
CA LEU A 140 -10.01 -14.51 9.84
C LEU A 140 -9.56 -15.81 9.18
N PHE A 141 -8.94 -15.71 8.01
CA PHE A 141 -8.55 -16.90 7.24
C PHE A 141 -7.32 -17.61 7.81
N SER A 142 -6.49 -16.92 8.60
CA SER A 142 -5.41 -17.60 9.31
C SER A 142 -5.92 -18.56 10.39
N LYS A 143 -7.09 -18.27 11.00
CA LYS A 143 -7.73 -19.17 11.98
C LYS A 143 -8.37 -20.39 11.30
N LEU A 144 -8.87 -20.25 10.09
CA LEU A 144 -9.50 -21.34 9.33
C LEU A 144 -8.48 -22.32 8.74
N SER A 145 -7.25 -21.88 8.47
CA SER A 145 -6.20 -22.75 7.89
C SER A 145 -5.38 -23.52 8.93
N THR A 146 -5.61 -23.31 10.22
CA THR A 146 -4.96 -24.02 11.33
C THR A 146 -5.83 -25.11 11.96
N GLY A 147 -7.00 -25.41 11.36
CA GLY A 147 -7.88 -26.49 11.78
C GLY A 147 -7.70 -27.79 10.93
#